data_0067e41fb43dc4670956f089b71608a6
#
_entry.id   0067e41fb43dc4670956f089b71608a6
#
_cell.length_a   1.000
_cell.length_b   1.000
_cell.length_c   1.000
_cell.angle_alpha   90.00
_cell.angle_beta   90.00
_cell.angle_gamma   90.00
#
_symmetry.space_group_name_H-M   'P 1'
#
loop_
_entity.id
_entity.type
_entity.pdbx_description
1 polymer ?
#
loop_
_entity_poly.entity_id
_entity_poly.type
_entity_poly.pdbx_seq_one_letter_code
_entity_poly.pdbx_strand_id
1 'polypeptide(L)'
;TLNSNRGILLGTHDGFINVDSGTNLTYGGIIDGTSLGVLIKNGSGILTLSGVNTYLGSTTINAGTISIGADSGLGAAPGSASAGHLTLNGGTLESSADFTLNSNRGIALGASNGIIDVNSGTTLTYGGIMAGSGTLTKVDSGTLTLSGVNTYSGSTTISAGTISIGADSGLGSAPGSATAGHLTLNGGTLESSADFTLNSNRGIALGASNGIIDVNSGTTLTYGGIMAGSGTLTKVDSGTLTLSGVNTYSGSTTISAGTISISADSGLGSAPGSATAGHLTLNGGTLHSSADFTLNSNRGIALGTSHGTINVDGSRTLTYGGIIAGSNNLTKSGDGTLLLSGVNTYSGDTSISDGTLQTTGTLADTTDVSVASGAIYDVDATDTIQSLSGAGNIELASGSTLTTGDSGNDTVSGVISGSGNLAKAGSGTLTLSGTNTYSGSTTISAGTISISADSGLGAAPGSATAGHLTLNGGTLQSTADFTLNANRGVALGSSHGTFNIDSGT
;
A
#
# COMPACT_ATOMS: atom_id res chain seq x y z
N THR A 1 -9.01 -34.19 32.38
CA THR A 1 -8.25 -33.36 33.36
C THR A 1 -7.56 -34.31 34.36
N LEU A 2 -6.25 -34.18 34.54
CA LEU A 2 -5.52 -34.83 35.59
C LEU A 2 -5.62 -33.94 36.86
N ASN A 3 -5.81 -34.57 38.04
CA ASN A 3 -5.93 -33.82 39.28
C ASN A 3 -4.62 -33.05 39.58
N SER A 4 -4.72 -31.75 39.79
CA SER A 4 -3.57 -30.84 40.01
C SER A 4 -2.80 -31.14 41.31
N ASN A 5 -3.40 -31.85 42.28
CA ASN A 5 -2.72 -32.24 43.50
C ASN A 5 -1.79 -33.47 43.31
N ARG A 6 -1.79 -34.08 42.11
CA ARG A 6 -0.83 -35.14 41.75
C ARG A 6 0.39 -34.48 41.11
N GLY A 7 1.50 -34.39 41.83
CA GLY A 7 2.77 -33.99 41.22
C GLY A 7 3.26 -35.03 40.20
N ILE A 8 3.83 -34.56 39.10
CA ILE A 8 4.57 -35.41 38.14
C ILE A 8 6.06 -35.11 38.35
N LEU A 9 6.86 -36.18 38.55
CA LEU A 9 8.31 -36.03 38.68
C LEU A 9 8.98 -36.65 37.46
N LEU A 10 9.75 -35.83 36.72
CA LEU A 10 10.64 -36.30 35.69
C LEU A 10 11.95 -36.77 36.34
N GLY A 11 12.25 -38.05 36.20
CA GLY A 11 13.48 -38.64 36.70
C GLY A 11 14.68 -38.38 35.80
N THR A 12 15.67 -39.26 35.84
CA THR A 12 16.87 -39.22 34.98
C THR A 12 16.61 -39.70 33.56
N HIS A 13 15.44 -40.26 33.29
CA HIS A 13 14.99 -40.74 31.99
C HIS A 13 13.89 -39.82 31.44
N ASP A 14 13.68 -39.84 30.13
CA ASP A 14 12.67 -39.05 29.46
C ASP A 14 11.24 -39.44 29.90
N GLY A 15 10.41 -38.44 30.10
CA GLY A 15 9.00 -38.58 30.40
C GLY A 15 8.12 -38.40 29.16
N PHE A 16 7.34 -39.43 28.82
CA PHE A 16 6.46 -39.41 27.66
C PHE A 16 5.01 -39.11 28.08
N ILE A 17 4.39 -38.11 27.45
CA ILE A 17 2.94 -37.87 27.55
C ILE A 17 2.33 -38.10 26.17
N ASN A 18 1.52 -39.16 26.07
CA ASN A 18 0.78 -39.46 24.85
C ASN A 18 -0.65 -38.98 25.00
N VAL A 19 -1.10 -38.14 24.07
CA VAL A 19 -2.49 -37.66 24.01
C VAL A 19 -3.03 -38.03 22.64
N ASP A 20 -4.04 -38.89 22.62
CA ASP A 20 -4.56 -39.48 21.39
C ASP A 20 -5.36 -38.40 20.58
N SER A 21 -5.51 -38.67 19.29
CA SER A 21 -6.28 -37.84 18.37
C SER A 21 -7.68 -37.54 18.90
N GLY A 22 -8.09 -36.28 18.78
CA GLY A 22 -9.41 -35.81 19.23
C GLY A 22 -9.57 -35.73 20.74
N THR A 23 -8.50 -35.95 21.52
CA THR A 23 -8.54 -35.84 22.99
C THR A 23 -7.69 -34.67 23.50
N ASN A 24 -8.09 -34.11 24.64
CA ASN A 24 -7.38 -33.06 25.34
C ASN A 24 -7.07 -33.48 26.77
N LEU A 25 -5.82 -33.38 27.15
CA LEU A 25 -5.39 -33.57 28.54
C LEU A 25 -5.00 -32.22 29.14
N THR A 26 -5.74 -31.79 30.16
CA THR A 26 -5.39 -30.55 30.91
C THR A 26 -4.74 -30.94 32.22
N TYR A 27 -3.59 -30.38 32.51
CA TYR A 27 -2.86 -30.55 33.76
C TYR A 27 -2.43 -29.19 34.33
N GLY A 28 -2.99 -28.86 35.49
CA GLY A 28 -2.70 -27.63 36.23
C GLY A 28 -1.81 -27.82 37.45
N GLY A 29 -1.29 -29.08 37.66
CA GLY A 29 -0.32 -29.36 38.71
C GLY A 29 1.12 -29.06 38.30
N ILE A 30 2.06 -29.41 39.16
CA ILE A 30 3.49 -29.16 38.95
C ILE A 30 4.12 -30.40 38.32
N ILE A 31 4.77 -30.21 37.17
CA ILE A 31 5.75 -31.14 36.65
C ILE A 31 7.11 -30.69 37.17
N ASP A 32 7.73 -31.48 38.02
CA ASP A 32 9.02 -31.23 38.64
C ASP A 32 10.10 -32.18 38.15
N GLY A 33 11.36 -31.83 38.30
CA GLY A 33 12.49 -32.70 37.96
C GLY A 33 13.80 -31.97 38.15
N THR A 34 14.65 -32.51 39.03
CA THR A 34 15.99 -31.98 39.34
C THR A 34 17.07 -32.49 38.39
N SER A 35 16.71 -33.44 37.52
CA SER A 35 17.57 -34.04 36.52
C SER A 35 17.19 -33.56 35.09
N LEU A 36 18.06 -33.85 34.13
CA LEU A 36 17.89 -33.43 32.72
C LEU A 36 16.94 -34.32 31.88
N GLY A 37 16.01 -35.05 32.53
CA GLY A 37 14.98 -35.83 31.83
C GLY A 37 14.10 -34.92 30.93
N VAL A 38 13.91 -35.31 29.69
CA VAL A 38 13.16 -34.58 28.68
C VAL A 38 11.66 -34.84 28.85
N LEU A 39 10.84 -33.80 28.77
CA LEU A 39 9.39 -33.97 28.59
C LEU A 39 9.08 -34.14 27.09
N ILE A 40 8.56 -35.30 26.72
CA ILE A 40 8.24 -35.63 25.33
C ILE A 40 6.74 -35.77 25.15
N LYS A 41 6.16 -34.86 24.32
CA LYS A 41 4.76 -34.94 23.91
C LYS A 41 4.63 -35.71 22.61
N ASN A 42 3.87 -36.79 22.65
CA ASN A 42 3.48 -37.64 21.51
C ASN A 42 1.95 -37.66 21.35
N GLY A 43 1.50 -38.29 20.25
CA GLY A 43 0.09 -38.34 19.89
C GLY A 43 -0.47 -37.02 19.43
N SER A 44 -1.47 -37.02 18.59
CA SER A 44 -1.98 -35.81 17.87
C SER A 44 -2.99 -34.98 18.67
N GLY A 45 -3.29 -35.35 19.93
CA GLY A 45 -4.15 -34.56 20.82
C GLY A 45 -3.43 -33.42 21.51
N ILE A 46 -4.15 -32.65 22.31
CA ILE A 46 -3.67 -31.45 22.99
C ILE A 46 -3.30 -31.75 24.45
N LEU A 47 -2.13 -31.31 24.85
CA LEU A 47 -1.72 -31.27 26.25
C LEU A 47 -1.70 -29.80 26.73
N THR A 48 -2.63 -29.41 27.59
CA THR A 48 -2.65 -28.09 28.20
C THR A 48 -1.91 -28.11 29.52
N LEU A 49 -0.84 -27.34 29.64
CA LEU A 49 -0.02 -27.17 30.84
C LEU A 49 -0.26 -25.79 31.45
N SER A 50 -1.16 -25.70 32.42
CA SER A 50 -1.51 -24.45 33.09
C SER A 50 -0.84 -24.25 34.46
N GLY A 51 -0.07 -25.26 34.93
CA GLY A 51 0.71 -25.17 36.16
C GLY A 51 2.06 -24.49 35.95
N VAL A 52 2.66 -24.03 37.06
CA VAL A 52 4.05 -23.56 37.08
C VAL A 52 4.95 -24.78 37.21
N ASN A 53 5.53 -25.22 36.09
CA ASN A 53 6.40 -26.37 36.05
C ASN A 53 7.84 -26.02 36.41
N THR A 54 8.57 -26.92 37.06
CA THR A 54 9.90 -26.66 37.61
C THR A 54 10.98 -27.61 37.10
N TYR A 55 10.63 -28.57 36.21
CA TYR A 55 11.61 -29.45 35.61
C TYR A 55 12.70 -28.74 34.86
N LEU A 56 13.94 -29.21 34.94
CA LEU A 56 15.14 -28.59 34.37
C LEU A 56 15.47 -29.11 32.95
N GLY A 57 14.90 -30.22 32.54
CA GLY A 57 15.15 -30.83 31.23
C GLY A 57 14.46 -30.05 30.09
N SER A 58 14.77 -30.43 28.87
CA SER A 58 14.15 -29.86 27.68
C SER A 58 12.73 -30.40 27.46
N THR A 59 12.00 -29.76 26.55
CA THR A 59 10.69 -30.20 26.06
C THR A 59 10.75 -30.50 24.58
N THR A 60 10.24 -31.65 24.16
CA THR A 60 10.14 -32.07 22.76
C THR A 60 8.67 -32.32 22.39
N ILE A 61 8.21 -31.68 21.30
CA ILE A 61 6.86 -31.87 20.76
C ILE A 61 6.98 -32.60 19.42
N ASN A 62 6.75 -33.92 19.43
CA ASN A 62 6.85 -34.76 18.23
C ASN A 62 5.55 -34.77 17.43
N ALA A 63 4.40 -34.60 18.10
CA ALA A 63 3.09 -34.59 17.46
C ALA A 63 2.05 -33.89 18.35
N GLY A 64 0.96 -33.42 17.74
CA GLY A 64 -0.11 -32.69 18.42
C GLY A 64 0.37 -31.38 19.03
N THR A 65 -0.28 -30.95 20.10
CA THR A 65 -0.08 -29.62 20.65
C THR A 65 0.30 -29.66 22.12
N ILE A 66 1.27 -28.82 22.51
CA ILE A 66 1.38 -28.34 23.90
C ILE A 66 0.83 -26.93 23.95
N SER A 67 -0.20 -26.69 24.76
CA SER A 67 -0.83 -25.39 24.99
C SER A 67 -0.39 -24.84 26.34
N ILE A 68 0.14 -23.61 26.34
CA ILE A 68 0.62 -22.90 27.52
C ILE A 68 0.14 -21.43 27.52
N GLY A 69 -0.06 -20.88 28.71
CA GLY A 69 -0.39 -19.45 28.89
C GLY A 69 0.77 -18.63 29.48
N ALA A 70 1.93 -19.27 29.74
CA ALA A 70 3.12 -18.61 30.25
C ALA A 70 4.37 -19.47 30.02
N ASP A 71 5.56 -18.86 30.00
CA ASP A 71 6.86 -19.54 29.84
C ASP A 71 7.06 -20.67 30.84
N SER A 72 6.57 -20.51 32.06
CA SER A 72 6.67 -21.52 33.12
C SER A 72 5.90 -22.82 32.85
N GLY A 73 5.02 -22.84 31.84
CA GLY A 73 4.39 -24.08 31.36
C GLY A 73 5.42 -25.09 30.80
N LEU A 74 6.59 -24.62 30.36
CA LEU A 74 7.68 -25.43 29.80
C LEU A 74 8.82 -25.70 30.82
N GLY A 75 8.52 -25.76 32.11
CA GLY A 75 9.53 -25.98 33.16
C GLY A 75 10.39 -24.75 33.46
N ALA A 76 11.44 -24.92 34.25
CA ALA A 76 12.36 -23.85 34.57
C ALA A 76 13.15 -23.41 33.32
N ALA A 77 13.27 -22.08 33.13
CA ALA A 77 14.11 -21.57 32.04
C ALA A 77 15.60 -21.82 32.34
N PRO A 78 16.41 -22.14 31.33
CA PRO A 78 17.84 -22.31 31.51
C PRO A 78 18.50 -20.99 31.96
N GLY A 79 19.50 -21.08 32.82
CA GLY A 79 20.25 -19.89 33.31
C GLY A 79 21.12 -19.22 32.24
N SER A 80 21.35 -19.90 31.11
CA SER A 80 22.06 -19.39 29.92
C SER A 80 21.43 -19.97 28.66
N ALA A 81 21.71 -19.35 27.52
CA ALA A 81 21.16 -19.81 26.23
C ALA A 81 21.48 -21.29 26.00
N SER A 82 20.45 -22.11 25.81
CA SER A 82 20.52 -23.56 25.65
C SER A 82 19.85 -23.97 24.34
N ALA A 83 20.65 -24.40 23.38
CA ALA A 83 20.13 -24.84 22.07
C ALA A 83 19.18 -26.04 22.25
N GLY A 84 18.02 -25.98 21.60
CA GLY A 84 17.06 -27.09 21.61
C GLY A 84 16.41 -27.36 22.96
N HIS A 85 16.38 -26.43 23.90
CA HIS A 85 15.63 -26.57 25.12
C HIS A 85 14.13 -26.75 24.88
N LEU A 86 13.63 -26.22 23.78
CA LEU A 86 12.34 -26.56 23.18
C LEU A 86 12.56 -27.11 21.78
N THR A 87 12.11 -28.31 21.49
CA THR A 87 12.19 -28.90 20.14
C THR A 87 10.78 -29.10 19.57
N LEU A 88 10.55 -28.49 18.40
CA LEU A 88 9.35 -28.72 17.59
C LEU A 88 9.73 -29.64 16.44
N ASN A 89 9.25 -30.88 16.47
CA ASN A 89 9.59 -31.91 15.48
C ASN A 89 8.32 -32.55 14.90
N GLY A 90 7.46 -31.74 14.29
CA GLY A 90 6.15 -32.15 13.80
C GLY A 90 5.00 -31.77 14.74
N GLY A 91 5.31 -31.21 15.90
CA GLY A 91 4.32 -30.76 16.86
C GLY A 91 4.12 -29.22 16.88
N THR A 92 3.14 -28.80 17.63
CA THR A 92 2.70 -27.41 17.79
C THR A 92 2.94 -26.92 19.21
N LEU A 93 3.57 -25.75 19.32
CA LEU A 93 3.49 -24.94 20.54
C LEU A 93 2.33 -23.96 20.38
N GLU A 94 1.33 -24.04 21.25
CA GLU A 94 0.21 -23.10 21.31
C GLU A 94 0.40 -22.10 22.44
N SER A 95 0.31 -20.82 22.13
CA SER A 95 0.24 -19.71 23.08
C SER A 95 -1.21 -19.30 23.30
N SER A 96 -1.73 -19.59 24.48
CA SER A 96 -3.13 -19.27 24.82
C SER A 96 -3.32 -17.92 25.50
N ALA A 97 -2.23 -17.13 25.70
CA ALA A 97 -2.23 -15.82 26.33
C ALA A 97 -1.04 -14.99 25.86
N ASP A 98 -1.01 -13.71 26.22
CA ASP A 98 0.15 -12.84 26.03
C ASP A 98 1.28 -13.24 26.98
N PHE A 99 2.43 -13.61 26.44
CA PHE A 99 3.64 -13.77 27.25
C PHE A 99 4.92 -13.70 26.41
N THR A 100 6.03 -13.53 27.13
CA THR A 100 7.37 -13.63 26.54
C THR A 100 7.96 -14.99 26.88
N LEU A 101 8.31 -15.76 25.86
CA LEU A 101 9.08 -16.97 26.00
C LEU A 101 10.53 -16.62 26.34
N ASN A 102 11.09 -17.27 27.37
CA ASN A 102 12.44 -16.94 27.84
C ASN A 102 13.49 -17.14 26.73
N SER A 103 14.30 -16.14 26.46
CA SER A 103 15.29 -16.14 25.37
C SER A 103 16.39 -17.20 25.53
N ASN A 104 16.64 -17.69 26.74
CA ASN A 104 17.59 -18.78 26.97
C ASN A 104 17.06 -20.15 26.55
N ARG A 105 15.74 -20.32 26.29
CA ARG A 105 15.19 -21.52 25.69
C ARG A 105 15.43 -21.50 24.19
N GLY A 106 16.57 -21.98 23.73
CA GLY A 106 16.75 -22.17 22.27
C GLY A 106 15.66 -23.08 21.69
N ILE A 107 15.00 -22.65 20.62
CA ILE A 107 14.02 -23.47 19.91
C ILE A 107 14.73 -24.22 18.78
N ALA A 108 14.59 -25.53 18.72
CA ALA A 108 15.02 -26.36 17.60
C ALA A 108 13.83 -26.72 16.72
N LEU A 109 13.90 -26.39 15.43
CA LEU A 109 12.98 -26.86 14.41
C LEU A 109 13.53 -28.18 13.85
N GLY A 110 12.88 -29.29 14.21
CA GLY A 110 13.27 -30.63 13.78
C GLY A 110 12.93 -30.89 12.31
N ALA A 111 13.39 -32.02 11.77
CA ALA A 111 13.19 -32.40 10.37
C ALA A 111 11.70 -32.54 9.96
N SER A 112 10.82 -32.78 10.93
CA SER A 112 9.36 -32.86 10.70
C SER A 112 8.65 -31.48 10.82
N ASN A 113 9.41 -30.40 10.79
CA ASN A 113 8.92 -29.02 10.90
C ASN A 113 8.38 -28.64 12.29
N GLY A 114 8.20 -27.36 12.54
CA GLY A 114 7.64 -26.82 13.77
C GLY A 114 6.48 -25.89 13.50
N ILE A 115 5.45 -25.96 14.32
CA ILE A 115 4.28 -25.09 14.25
C ILE A 115 4.23 -24.25 15.51
N ILE A 116 4.02 -22.95 15.35
CA ILE A 116 3.69 -22.04 16.45
C ILE A 116 2.29 -21.51 16.19
N ASP A 117 1.41 -21.81 17.14
CA ASP A 117 0.03 -21.38 17.19
C ASP A 117 -0.10 -20.25 18.21
N VAL A 118 -0.54 -19.08 17.78
CA VAL A 118 -0.77 -17.95 18.68
C VAL A 118 -2.23 -17.57 18.60
N ASN A 119 -2.95 -17.79 19.70
CA ASN A 119 -4.40 -17.61 19.74
C ASN A 119 -4.81 -16.19 19.40
N SER A 120 -6.01 -16.07 18.85
CA SER A 120 -6.59 -14.78 18.43
C SER A 120 -6.53 -13.74 19.56
N GLY A 121 -6.06 -12.55 19.23
CA GLY A 121 -5.94 -11.42 20.15
C GLY A 121 -4.80 -11.54 21.15
N THR A 122 -3.90 -12.52 20.99
CA THR A 122 -2.73 -12.68 21.86
C THR A 122 -1.42 -12.49 21.11
N THR A 123 -0.35 -12.22 21.87
CA THR A 123 1.01 -12.04 21.36
C THR A 123 1.97 -12.98 22.09
N LEU A 124 2.69 -13.79 21.33
CA LEU A 124 3.86 -14.53 21.82
C LEU A 124 5.12 -13.80 21.39
N THR A 125 5.90 -13.29 22.36
CA THR A 125 7.18 -12.65 22.09
C THR A 125 8.33 -13.63 22.34
N TYR A 126 9.26 -13.74 21.39
CA TYR A 126 10.44 -14.55 21.54
C TYR A 126 11.70 -13.83 21.01
N GLY A 127 12.64 -13.57 21.92
CA GLY A 127 13.92 -12.93 21.64
C GLY A 127 15.13 -13.89 21.64
N GLY A 128 14.91 -15.20 21.77
CA GLY A 128 15.97 -16.20 21.72
C GLY A 128 16.27 -16.67 20.31
N ILE A 129 17.01 -17.77 20.19
CA ILE A 129 17.46 -18.32 18.90
C ILE A 129 16.59 -19.52 18.52
N MET A 130 15.93 -19.44 17.35
CA MET A 130 15.43 -20.61 16.64
C MET A 130 16.51 -21.16 15.71
N ALA A 131 16.77 -22.45 15.77
CA ALA A 131 17.78 -23.12 14.95
C ALA A 131 17.23 -24.43 14.37
N GLY A 132 18.00 -25.10 13.52
CA GLY A 132 17.65 -26.38 12.92
C GLY A 132 17.41 -26.33 11.43
N SER A 133 17.04 -27.47 10.84
CA SER A 133 16.80 -27.60 9.40
C SER A 133 15.31 -27.61 9.02
N GLY A 134 14.43 -27.68 10.01
CA GLY A 134 12.98 -27.71 9.80
C GLY A 134 12.41 -26.34 9.40
N THR A 135 11.17 -26.36 8.92
CA THR A 135 10.41 -25.15 8.59
C THR A 135 9.66 -24.61 9.82
N LEU A 136 9.38 -23.31 9.82
CA LEU A 136 8.48 -22.66 10.77
C LEU A 136 7.13 -22.41 10.09
N THR A 137 6.05 -22.85 10.72
CA THR A 137 4.69 -22.46 10.32
C THR A 137 4.01 -21.71 11.46
N LYS A 138 3.57 -20.48 11.18
CA LYS A 138 2.71 -19.70 12.08
C LYS A 138 1.26 -19.92 11.69
N VAL A 139 0.44 -20.31 12.66
CA VAL A 139 -1.01 -20.50 12.50
C VAL A 139 -1.79 -19.68 13.54
N ASP A 140 -3.11 -19.61 13.36
CA ASP A 140 -4.06 -18.77 14.08
C ASP A 140 -3.74 -17.26 14.04
N SER A 141 -4.70 -16.42 14.43
CA SER A 141 -4.73 -14.99 14.11
C SER A 141 -3.97 -14.07 15.08
N GLY A 142 -3.33 -14.63 16.11
CA GLY A 142 -2.45 -13.88 17.01
C GLY A 142 -1.10 -13.50 16.40
N THR A 143 -0.30 -12.77 17.15
CA THR A 143 1.01 -12.25 16.72
C THR A 143 2.16 -13.03 17.33
N LEU A 144 3.11 -13.47 16.50
CA LEU A 144 4.41 -13.99 16.91
C LEU A 144 5.48 -12.93 16.66
N THR A 145 6.04 -12.34 17.72
CA THR A 145 7.13 -11.37 17.62
C THR A 145 8.48 -12.09 17.77
N LEU A 146 9.31 -12.01 16.73
CA LEU A 146 10.63 -12.62 16.67
C LEU A 146 11.72 -11.55 16.64
N SER A 147 12.30 -11.23 17.79
CA SER A 147 13.35 -10.23 17.92
C SER A 147 14.77 -10.82 18.02
N GLY A 148 14.89 -12.16 18.08
CA GLY A 148 16.18 -12.85 18.10
C GLY A 148 16.80 -13.02 16.72
N VAL A 149 18.12 -13.30 16.70
CA VAL A 149 18.82 -13.70 15.47
C VAL A 149 18.62 -15.20 15.29
N ASN A 150 17.67 -15.57 14.45
CA ASN A 150 17.34 -16.97 14.17
C ASN A 150 18.28 -17.57 13.11
N THR A 151 18.55 -18.86 13.21
CA THR A 151 19.51 -19.56 12.35
C THR A 151 18.95 -20.85 11.71
N TYR A 152 17.65 -21.12 11.86
CA TYR A 152 17.04 -22.22 11.13
C TYR A 152 17.15 -22.02 9.62
N SER A 153 17.34 -23.11 8.89
CA SER A 153 17.56 -23.04 7.43
C SER A 153 16.34 -23.42 6.60
N GLY A 154 15.29 -23.91 7.23
CA GLY A 154 14.03 -24.19 6.55
C GLY A 154 13.23 -22.93 6.19
N SER A 155 12.18 -23.11 5.41
CA SER A 155 11.28 -22.01 5.03
C SER A 155 10.37 -21.56 6.18
N THR A 156 9.80 -20.37 6.03
CA THR A 156 8.77 -19.85 6.95
C THR A 156 7.45 -19.71 6.21
N THR A 157 6.36 -20.22 6.80
CA THR A 157 5.00 -20.06 6.28
C THR A 157 4.15 -19.31 7.32
N ILE A 158 3.49 -18.25 6.89
CA ILE A 158 2.51 -17.52 7.69
C ILE A 158 1.13 -17.84 7.10
N SER A 159 0.43 -18.78 7.76
CA SER A 159 -0.87 -19.26 7.30
C SER A 159 -2.03 -18.44 7.85
N ALA A 160 -1.82 -17.76 8.98
CA ALA A 160 -2.76 -16.81 9.58
C ALA A 160 -2.04 -15.95 10.63
N GLY A 161 -2.66 -14.83 11.01
CA GLY A 161 -2.09 -13.89 11.99
C GLY A 161 -0.81 -13.24 11.49
N THR A 162 0.03 -12.84 12.42
CA THR A 162 1.20 -12.01 12.13
C THR A 162 2.50 -12.65 12.62
N ILE A 163 3.55 -12.59 11.79
CA ILE A 163 4.93 -12.65 12.28
C ILE A 163 5.49 -11.23 12.22
N SER A 164 5.91 -10.70 13.37
CA SER A 164 6.53 -9.38 13.52
C SER A 164 8.04 -9.53 13.69
N ILE A 165 8.80 -8.84 12.85
CA ILE A 165 10.27 -8.86 12.85
C ILE A 165 10.84 -7.45 12.69
N GLY A 166 12.02 -7.20 13.29
CA GLY A 166 12.76 -5.96 13.12
C GLY A 166 14.01 -6.11 12.23
N ALA A 167 14.28 -7.32 11.70
CA ALA A 167 15.41 -7.60 10.82
C ALA A 167 15.20 -8.89 10.03
N ASP A 168 15.89 -9.06 8.89
CA ASP A 168 15.85 -10.28 8.06
C ASP A 168 16.15 -11.55 8.85
N SER A 169 17.07 -11.46 9.81
CA SER A 169 17.45 -12.59 10.67
C SER A 169 16.33 -13.11 11.58
N GLY A 170 15.23 -12.38 11.74
CA GLY A 170 14.02 -12.87 12.40
C GLY A 170 13.43 -14.10 11.70
N LEU A 171 13.66 -14.26 10.41
CA LEU A 171 13.17 -15.37 9.59
C LEU A 171 14.21 -16.49 9.36
N GLY A 172 15.16 -16.66 10.26
CA GLY A 172 16.20 -17.68 10.15
C GLY A 172 17.31 -17.30 9.14
N SER A 173 18.15 -18.28 8.80
CA SER A 173 19.22 -18.07 7.83
C SER A 173 18.67 -17.81 6.43
N ALA A 174 19.18 -16.78 5.76
CA ALA A 174 18.86 -16.57 4.34
C ALA A 174 19.47 -17.68 3.49
N PRO A 175 18.79 -18.15 2.43
CA PRO A 175 19.36 -19.13 1.52
C PRO A 175 20.58 -18.56 0.78
N GLY A 176 21.55 -19.41 0.46
CA GLY A 176 22.76 -19.01 -0.28
C GLY A 176 22.50 -18.63 -1.75
N SER A 177 21.33 -18.98 -2.27
CA SER A 177 20.87 -18.63 -3.62
C SER A 177 19.35 -18.39 -3.61
N ALA A 178 18.86 -17.71 -4.64
CA ALA A 178 17.41 -17.43 -4.74
C ALA A 178 16.58 -18.72 -4.63
N THR A 179 15.74 -18.80 -3.62
CA THR A 179 14.93 -19.97 -3.30
C THR A 179 13.45 -19.57 -3.27
N ALA A 180 12.69 -20.07 -4.24
CA ALA A 180 11.26 -19.78 -4.33
C ALA A 180 10.50 -20.27 -3.09
N GLY A 181 9.61 -19.44 -2.55
CA GLY A 181 8.76 -19.79 -1.41
C GLY A 181 9.51 -20.04 -0.09
N HIS A 182 10.71 -19.50 0.05
CA HIS A 182 11.41 -19.54 1.34
C HIS A 182 10.63 -18.78 2.43
N LEU A 183 9.88 -17.77 2.05
CA LEU A 183 8.82 -17.15 2.84
C LEU A 183 7.48 -17.30 2.10
N THR A 184 6.49 -17.88 2.74
CA THR A 184 5.14 -18.03 2.17
C THR A 184 4.14 -17.24 3.00
N LEU A 185 3.42 -16.33 2.35
CA LEU A 185 2.28 -15.61 2.91
C LEU A 185 1.00 -16.25 2.34
N ASN A 186 0.24 -16.96 3.16
CA ASN A 186 -0.97 -17.65 2.72
C ASN A 186 -2.14 -17.36 3.66
N GLY A 187 -2.54 -16.09 3.70
CA GLY A 187 -3.56 -15.57 4.61
C GLY A 187 -2.97 -14.87 5.84
N GLY A 188 -1.64 -14.90 5.99
CA GLY A 188 -0.96 -14.25 7.10
C GLY A 188 -0.24 -12.95 6.72
N THR A 189 0.24 -12.27 7.74
CA THR A 189 0.91 -10.97 7.67
C THR A 189 2.37 -11.08 8.07
N LEU A 190 3.26 -10.55 7.23
CA LEU A 190 4.60 -10.20 7.64
C LEU A 190 4.60 -8.74 8.09
N GLU A 191 4.91 -8.49 9.36
CA GLU A 191 5.07 -7.14 9.91
C GLU A 191 6.55 -6.77 10.01
N SER A 192 6.89 -5.61 9.48
CA SER A 192 8.20 -4.97 9.62
C SER A 192 8.12 -3.89 10.70
N SER A 193 8.72 -4.13 11.86
CA SER A 193 8.71 -3.21 12.99
C SER A 193 9.87 -2.20 12.99
N ALA A 194 10.76 -2.25 11.99
CA ALA A 194 11.93 -1.38 11.85
C ALA A 194 12.36 -1.26 10.38
N ASP A 195 13.31 -0.37 10.11
CA ASP A 195 13.96 -0.28 8.80
C ASP A 195 14.89 -1.47 8.58
N PHE A 196 14.64 -2.25 7.54
CA PHE A 196 15.60 -3.27 7.09
C PHE A 196 15.39 -3.70 5.65
N THR A 197 16.40 -4.39 5.12
CA THR A 197 16.32 -5.05 3.81
C THR A 197 16.12 -6.54 4.02
N LEU A 198 15.02 -7.08 3.47
CA LEU A 198 14.79 -8.51 3.40
C LEU A 198 15.71 -9.11 2.33
N ASN A 199 16.39 -10.21 2.69
CA ASN A 199 17.36 -10.83 1.79
C ASN A 199 16.70 -11.29 0.47
N SER A 200 17.25 -10.87 -0.65
CA SER A 200 16.72 -11.15 -1.99
C SER A 200 16.67 -12.63 -2.39
N ASN A 201 17.46 -13.47 -1.72
CA ASN A 201 17.43 -14.92 -1.93
C ASN A 201 16.22 -15.61 -1.27
N ARG A 202 15.52 -14.92 -0.35
CA ARG A 202 14.25 -15.42 0.19
C ARG A 202 13.13 -15.13 -0.80
N GLY A 203 12.88 -16.01 -1.76
CA GLY A 203 11.70 -15.86 -2.62
C GLY A 203 10.42 -15.84 -1.77
N ILE A 204 9.57 -14.83 -1.98
CA ILE A 204 8.26 -14.76 -1.32
C ILE A 204 7.22 -15.44 -2.20
N ALA A 205 6.44 -16.36 -1.62
CA ALA A 205 5.28 -16.94 -2.28
C ALA A 205 3.99 -16.32 -1.71
N LEU A 206 3.16 -15.74 -2.56
CA LEU A 206 1.80 -15.34 -2.23
C LEU A 206 0.87 -16.51 -2.48
N GLY A 207 0.37 -17.12 -1.41
CA GLY A 207 -0.53 -18.27 -1.48
C GLY A 207 -1.94 -17.87 -1.91
N ALA A 208 -2.80 -18.87 -2.11
CA ALA A 208 -4.18 -18.67 -2.57
C ALA A 208 -5.05 -17.84 -1.59
N SER A 209 -4.69 -17.81 -0.31
CA SER A 209 -5.36 -17.01 0.72
C SER A 209 -4.80 -15.59 0.85
N ASN A 210 -4.03 -15.13 -0.13
CA ASN A 210 -3.41 -13.81 -0.20
C ASN A 210 -2.28 -13.60 0.83
N GLY A 211 -1.49 -12.56 0.63
CA GLY A 211 -0.41 -12.17 1.53
C GLY A 211 -0.52 -10.70 1.93
N ILE A 212 -0.25 -10.43 3.19
CA ILE A 212 -0.24 -9.06 3.72
C ILE A 212 1.19 -8.73 4.14
N ILE A 213 1.63 -7.54 3.76
CA ILE A 213 2.87 -6.93 4.27
C ILE A 213 2.48 -5.67 5.02
N ASP A 214 2.77 -5.68 6.30
CA ASP A 214 2.59 -4.58 7.23
C ASP A 214 3.93 -3.90 7.45
N VAL A 215 4.02 -2.61 7.15
CA VAL A 215 5.25 -1.83 7.40
C VAL A 215 4.89 -0.70 8.33
N ASN A 216 5.43 -0.76 9.55
CA ASN A 216 5.06 0.17 10.62
C ASN A 216 5.36 1.62 10.24
N SER A 217 4.59 2.52 10.83
CA SER A 217 4.72 3.97 10.61
C SER A 217 6.17 4.45 10.78
N GLY A 218 6.63 5.23 9.82
CA GLY A 218 7.98 5.81 9.83
C GLY A 218 9.09 4.81 9.48
N THR A 219 8.77 3.57 9.09
CA THR A 219 9.78 2.57 8.71
C THR A 219 9.69 2.19 7.23
N THR A 220 10.78 1.61 6.73
CA THR A 220 10.92 1.13 5.36
C THR A 220 11.35 -0.33 5.33
N LEU A 221 10.55 -1.17 4.70
CA LEU A 221 10.94 -2.53 4.31
C LEU A 221 11.39 -2.53 2.85
N THR A 222 12.66 -2.87 2.60
CA THR A 222 13.18 -3.01 1.24
C THR A 222 13.26 -4.47 0.85
N TYR A 223 12.75 -4.81 -0.33
CA TYR A 223 12.85 -6.16 -0.88
C TYR A 223 13.20 -6.15 -2.37
N GLY A 224 14.36 -6.72 -2.70
CA GLY A 224 14.88 -6.84 -4.07
C GLY A 224 14.79 -8.25 -4.65
N GLY A 225 14.19 -9.21 -3.94
CA GLY A 225 13.99 -10.58 -4.43
C GLY A 225 12.71 -10.73 -5.27
N ILE A 226 12.29 -11.97 -5.49
CA ILE A 226 11.14 -12.31 -6.32
C ILE A 226 9.95 -12.67 -5.43
N MET A 227 8.85 -11.93 -5.58
CA MET A 227 7.53 -12.39 -5.15
C MET A 227 6.87 -13.16 -6.29
N ALA A 228 6.32 -14.32 -5.99
CA ALA A 228 5.66 -15.20 -6.97
C ALA A 228 4.35 -15.77 -6.38
N GLY A 229 3.57 -16.48 -7.20
CA GLY A 229 2.34 -17.13 -6.78
C GLY A 229 1.09 -16.55 -7.42
N SER A 230 -0.06 -17.09 -7.03
CA SER A 230 -1.37 -16.65 -7.58
C SER A 230 -2.14 -15.74 -6.63
N GLY A 231 -1.69 -15.57 -5.40
CA GLY A 231 -2.32 -14.73 -4.39
C GLY A 231 -2.14 -13.24 -4.65
N THR A 232 -2.92 -12.43 -3.95
CA THR A 232 -2.82 -10.97 -3.99
C THR A 232 -1.81 -10.46 -2.96
N LEU A 233 -1.27 -9.28 -3.20
CA LEU A 233 -0.47 -8.54 -2.23
C LEU A 233 -1.31 -7.39 -1.64
N THR A 234 -1.39 -7.33 -0.32
CA THR A 234 -1.94 -6.16 0.37
C THR A 234 -0.86 -5.51 1.22
N LYS A 235 -0.60 -4.22 0.99
CA LYS A 235 0.24 -3.38 1.84
C LYS A 235 -0.65 -2.63 2.83
N VAL A 236 -0.35 -2.77 4.11
CA VAL A 236 -1.06 -2.07 5.20
C VAL A 236 -0.07 -1.26 6.04
N ASP A 237 -0.63 -0.41 6.94
CA ASP A 237 0.06 0.60 7.74
C ASP A 237 0.86 1.63 6.91
N SER A 238 1.29 2.71 7.57
CA SER A 238 1.74 3.95 6.93
C SER A 238 3.21 3.98 6.50
N GLY A 239 3.98 2.92 6.78
CA GLY A 239 5.38 2.80 6.33
C GLY A 239 5.51 2.51 4.83
N THR A 240 6.75 2.40 4.38
CA THR A 240 7.09 2.22 2.97
C THR A 240 7.57 0.79 2.68
N LEU A 241 6.97 0.15 1.68
CA LEU A 241 7.46 -1.09 1.08
C LEU A 241 8.15 -0.78 -0.25
N THR A 242 9.46 -0.94 -0.32
CA THR A 242 10.23 -0.77 -1.56
C THR A 242 10.43 -2.11 -2.25
N LEU A 243 9.91 -2.23 -3.48
CA LEU A 243 9.98 -3.42 -4.30
C LEU A 243 10.86 -3.16 -5.53
N SER A 244 12.11 -3.58 -5.47
CA SER A 244 13.07 -3.40 -6.56
C SER A 244 13.32 -4.67 -7.39
N GLY A 245 12.74 -5.80 -6.99
CA GLY A 245 12.84 -7.06 -7.72
C GLY A 245 11.85 -7.18 -8.87
N VAL A 246 12.11 -8.12 -9.77
CA VAL A 246 11.17 -8.51 -10.83
C VAL A 246 10.19 -9.53 -10.25
N ASN A 247 9.03 -9.06 -9.84
CA ASN A 247 8.00 -9.91 -9.25
C ASN A 247 7.15 -10.60 -10.32
N THR A 248 6.65 -11.79 -10.00
CA THR A 248 5.91 -12.66 -10.95
C THR A 248 4.58 -13.17 -10.41
N TYR A 249 4.14 -12.70 -9.23
CA TYR A 249 2.81 -13.04 -8.74
C TYR A 249 1.72 -12.52 -9.72
N SER A 250 0.65 -13.26 -9.85
CA SER A 250 -0.41 -12.95 -10.83
C SER A 250 -1.67 -12.33 -10.19
N GLY A 251 -1.75 -12.31 -8.88
CA GLY A 251 -2.84 -11.65 -8.17
C GLY A 251 -2.74 -10.13 -8.21
N SER A 252 -3.79 -9.45 -7.77
CA SER A 252 -3.82 -7.99 -7.68
C SER A 252 -2.97 -7.46 -6.52
N THR A 253 -2.69 -6.16 -6.58
CA THR A 253 -2.01 -5.43 -5.50
C THR A 253 -2.95 -4.38 -4.92
N THR A 254 -3.10 -4.35 -3.60
CA THR A 254 -3.85 -3.32 -2.88
C THR A 254 -2.91 -2.55 -1.95
N ILE A 255 -2.94 -1.22 -2.05
CA ILE A 255 -2.24 -0.33 -1.13
C ILE A 255 -3.29 0.30 -0.23
N SER A 256 -3.48 -0.27 0.97
CA SER A 256 -4.51 0.17 1.92
C SER A 256 -4.05 1.33 2.79
N ALA A 257 -2.74 1.49 2.96
CA ALA A 257 -2.11 2.63 3.63
C ALA A 257 -0.61 2.67 3.30
N GLY A 258 0.03 3.80 3.60
CA GLY A 258 1.46 4.00 3.36
C GLY A 258 1.84 3.94 1.89
N THR A 259 3.03 3.47 1.59
CA THR A 259 3.59 3.55 0.25
C THR A 259 4.10 2.20 -0.24
N ILE A 260 3.79 1.86 -1.50
CA ILE A 260 4.60 0.92 -2.28
C ILE A 260 5.46 1.74 -3.25
N SER A 261 6.79 1.59 -3.13
CA SER A 261 7.77 2.23 -4.00
C SER A 261 8.33 1.22 -5.00
N ILE A 262 8.25 1.57 -6.29
CA ILE A 262 8.74 0.74 -7.40
C ILE A 262 9.53 1.59 -8.40
N SER A 263 10.43 0.93 -9.13
CA SER A 263 11.20 1.53 -10.22
C SER A 263 10.86 0.97 -11.60
N ALA A 264 9.92 0.02 -11.67
CA ALA A 264 9.45 -0.61 -12.90
C ALA A 264 8.08 -1.26 -12.69
N ASP A 265 7.30 -1.47 -13.76
CA ASP A 265 6.00 -2.17 -13.74
C ASP A 265 6.07 -3.56 -13.08
N SER A 266 7.18 -4.26 -13.31
CA SER A 266 7.41 -5.60 -12.74
C SER A 266 7.52 -5.61 -11.21
N GLY A 267 7.66 -4.47 -10.56
CA GLY A 267 7.57 -4.35 -9.10
C GLY A 267 6.21 -4.80 -8.56
N LEU A 268 5.15 -4.70 -9.38
CA LEU A 268 3.78 -5.08 -9.04
C LEU A 268 3.36 -6.47 -9.56
N GLY A 269 4.31 -7.38 -9.75
CA GLY A 269 4.04 -8.72 -10.28
C GLY A 269 3.77 -8.77 -11.78
N SER A 270 3.26 -9.89 -12.27
CA SER A 270 2.91 -10.06 -13.67
C SER A 270 1.74 -9.16 -14.06
N ALA A 271 1.87 -8.46 -15.18
CA ALA A 271 0.73 -7.73 -15.73
C ALA A 271 -0.33 -8.71 -16.27
N PRO A 272 -1.62 -8.42 -16.13
CA PRO A 272 -2.65 -9.27 -16.71
C PRO A 272 -2.59 -9.26 -18.25
N GLY A 273 -2.97 -10.38 -18.87
CA GLY A 273 -2.97 -10.51 -20.32
C GLY A 273 -4.03 -9.68 -21.03
N SER A 274 -5.01 -9.15 -20.31
CA SER A 274 -6.06 -8.25 -20.80
C SER A 274 -6.39 -7.23 -19.71
N ALA A 275 -7.03 -6.13 -20.11
CA ALA A 275 -7.44 -5.08 -19.17
C ALA A 275 -8.28 -5.66 -18.01
N THR A 276 -7.78 -5.51 -16.79
CA THR A 276 -8.37 -6.08 -15.58
C THR A 276 -8.60 -4.95 -14.57
N ALA A 277 -9.87 -4.62 -14.35
CA ALA A 277 -10.25 -3.57 -13.40
C ALA A 277 -9.75 -3.91 -11.99
N GLY A 278 -9.17 -2.92 -11.30
CA GLY A 278 -8.70 -3.07 -9.92
C GLY A 278 -7.54 -4.05 -9.72
N HIS A 279 -6.77 -4.35 -10.77
CA HIS A 279 -5.55 -5.12 -10.60
C HIS A 279 -4.51 -4.38 -9.73
N LEU A 280 -4.56 -3.06 -9.73
CA LEU A 280 -3.94 -2.20 -8.72
C LEU A 280 -5.03 -1.39 -8.03
N THR A 281 -5.15 -1.48 -6.72
CA THR A 281 -6.10 -0.70 -5.93
C THR A 281 -5.36 0.25 -5.00
N LEU A 282 -5.65 1.54 -5.11
CA LEU A 282 -5.22 2.57 -4.18
C LEU A 282 -6.39 2.85 -3.23
N ASN A 283 -6.25 2.45 -1.97
CA ASN A 283 -7.32 2.56 -0.96
C ASN A 283 -6.82 3.30 0.28
N GLY A 284 -6.40 4.53 0.11
CA GLY A 284 -5.74 5.34 1.13
C GLY A 284 -4.21 5.30 1.05
N GLY A 285 -3.66 4.49 0.15
CA GLY A 285 -2.21 4.36 -0.01
C GLY A 285 -1.65 5.09 -1.22
N THR A 286 -0.33 5.07 -1.31
CA THR A 286 0.47 5.74 -2.34
C THR A 286 1.22 4.74 -3.20
N LEU A 287 1.06 4.82 -4.52
CA LEU A 287 2.01 4.26 -5.46
C LEU A 287 3.11 5.28 -5.71
N HIS A 288 4.35 4.93 -5.37
CA HIS A 288 5.51 5.78 -5.60
C HIS A 288 6.37 5.25 -6.75
N SER A 289 6.61 6.11 -7.74
CA SER A 289 7.51 5.86 -8.86
C SER A 289 8.86 6.52 -8.62
N SER A 290 9.90 5.73 -8.43
CA SER A 290 11.28 6.21 -8.21
C SER A 290 12.11 6.29 -9.49
N ALA A 291 11.55 5.95 -10.66
CA ALA A 291 12.22 5.94 -11.96
C ALA A 291 11.26 6.23 -13.10
N ASP A 292 11.81 6.43 -14.30
CA ASP A 292 11.01 6.52 -15.53
C ASP A 292 10.57 5.12 -15.96
N PHE A 293 9.26 4.90 -16.06
CA PHE A 293 8.72 3.68 -16.65
C PHE A 293 7.27 3.84 -17.10
N THR A 294 6.81 2.86 -17.89
CA THR A 294 5.40 2.74 -18.27
C THR A 294 4.75 1.65 -17.42
N LEU A 295 3.72 2.02 -16.69
CA LEU A 295 2.84 1.06 -16.02
C LEU A 295 1.95 0.38 -17.07
N ASN A 296 1.86 -0.94 -17.01
CA ASN A 296 1.11 -1.71 -18.02
C ASN A 296 -0.37 -1.33 -18.00
N SER A 297 -0.91 -0.98 -19.16
CA SER A 297 -2.29 -0.51 -19.33
C SER A 297 -3.37 -1.55 -18.99
N ASN A 298 -3.01 -2.83 -18.96
CA ASN A 298 -3.93 -3.89 -18.54
C ASN A 298 -4.14 -3.96 -17.03
N ARG A 299 -3.28 -3.28 -16.24
CA ARG A 299 -3.50 -3.10 -14.80
C ARG A 299 -4.50 -1.99 -14.58
N GLY A 300 -5.79 -2.24 -14.64
CA GLY A 300 -6.77 -1.21 -14.27
C GLY A 300 -6.51 -0.73 -12.84
N ILE A 301 -6.38 0.59 -12.67
CA ILE A 301 -6.22 1.20 -11.34
C ILE A 301 -7.62 1.49 -10.78
N ALA A 302 -7.88 1.01 -9.57
CA ALA A 302 -9.08 1.36 -8.82
C ALA A 302 -8.75 2.31 -7.67
N LEU A 303 -9.49 3.41 -7.56
CA LEU A 303 -9.55 4.22 -6.35
C LEU A 303 -10.57 3.57 -5.42
N GLY A 304 -10.11 3.04 -4.30
CA GLY A 304 -10.90 2.23 -3.38
C GLY A 304 -11.93 3.05 -2.60
N THR A 305 -12.18 2.70 -1.33
CA THR A 305 -13.08 3.45 -0.45
C THR A 305 -12.43 4.69 0.17
N SER A 306 -11.15 4.86 -0.03
CA SER A 306 -10.34 6.02 0.40
C SER A 306 -9.55 6.56 -0.78
N HIS A 307 -9.12 7.82 -0.70
CA HIS A 307 -8.38 8.51 -1.77
C HIS A 307 -7.09 7.77 -2.13
N GLY A 308 -6.74 7.79 -3.42
CA GLY A 308 -5.49 7.21 -3.91
C GLY A 308 -4.47 8.28 -4.26
N THR A 309 -3.20 8.00 -4.00
CA THR A 309 -2.09 8.89 -4.36
C THR A 309 -1.15 8.20 -5.35
N ILE A 310 -0.74 8.94 -6.38
CA ILE A 310 0.38 8.57 -7.25
C ILE A 310 1.47 9.62 -7.06
N ASN A 311 2.59 9.19 -6.51
CA ASN A 311 3.77 10.03 -6.28
C ASN A 311 4.83 9.70 -7.34
N VAL A 312 5.39 10.72 -7.98
CA VAL A 312 6.46 10.55 -8.97
C VAL A 312 7.64 11.41 -8.58
N ASP A 313 8.82 10.79 -8.43
CA ASP A 313 10.04 11.50 -8.07
C ASP A 313 10.41 12.60 -9.07
N GLY A 314 11.08 13.64 -8.60
CA GLY A 314 11.53 14.79 -9.41
C GLY A 314 12.34 14.35 -10.62
N SER A 315 12.10 14.98 -11.76
CA SER A 315 12.70 14.67 -13.06
C SER A 315 12.41 13.26 -13.60
N ARG A 316 11.39 12.58 -13.06
CA ARG A 316 10.93 11.27 -13.54
C ARG A 316 9.56 11.36 -14.17
N THR A 317 9.27 10.43 -15.05
CA THR A 317 7.96 10.29 -15.68
C THR A 317 7.41 8.89 -15.46
N LEU A 318 6.24 8.83 -14.84
CA LEU A 318 5.41 7.65 -14.82
C LEU A 318 4.35 7.75 -15.92
N THR A 319 4.41 6.88 -16.92
CA THR A 319 3.41 6.81 -17.99
C THR A 319 2.37 5.74 -17.69
N TYR A 320 1.10 6.08 -17.82
CA TYR A 320 0.01 5.11 -17.70
C TYR A 320 -1.09 5.33 -18.74
N GLY A 321 -1.29 4.31 -19.58
CA GLY A 321 -2.29 4.33 -20.67
C GLY A 321 -3.54 3.51 -20.37
N GLY A 322 -3.68 2.96 -19.17
CA GLY A 322 -4.88 2.23 -18.77
C GLY A 322 -5.95 3.14 -18.18
N ILE A 323 -6.95 2.54 -17.54
CA ILE A 323 -8.09 3.23 -16.94
C ILE A 323 -7.91 3.35 -15.44
N ILE A 324 -8.00 4.56 -14.92
CA ILE A 324 -8.23 4.81 -13.49
C ILE A 324 -9.74 4.94 -13.29
N ALA A 325 -10.30 4.13 -12.38
CA ALA A 325 -11.73 4.07 -12.10
C ALA A 325 -12.00 4.11 -10.58
N GLY A 326 -13.25 4.33 -10.20
CA GLY A 326 -13.68 4.37 -8.80
C GLY A 326 -14.45 5.64 -8.47
N SER A 327 -14.86 5.80 -7.22
CA SER A 327 -15.64 6.95 -6.77
C SER A 327 -14.88 7.91 -5.88
N ASN A 328 -13.60 7.66 -5.65
CA ASN A 328 -12.76 8.48 -4.77
C ASN A 328 -11.74 9.32 -5.54
N ASN A 329 -11.08 10.21 -4.81
CA ASN A 329 -10.19 11.22 -5.37
C ASN A 329 -8.83 10.63 -5.75
N LEU A 330 -8.22 11.21 -6.77
CA LEU A 330 -6.84 10.98 -7.17
C LEU A 330 -5.99 12.18 -6.76
N THR A 331 -4.88 11.90 -6.07
CA THR A 331 -3.85 12.90 -5.80
C THR A 331 -2.60 12.58 -6.62
N LYS A 332 -2.14 13.52 -7.43
CA LYS A 332 -0.79 13.53 -8.01
C LYS A 332 0.13 14.31 -7.08
N SER A 333 1.19 13.68 -6.61
CA SER A 333 2.20 14.30 -5.75
C SER A 333 3.62 14.01 -6.26
N GLY A 334 4.63 14.65 -5.63
CA GLY A 334 6.03 14.59 -6.06
C GLY A 334 6.31 15.39 -7.31
N ASP A 335 7.56 15.89 -7.44
CA ASP A 335 7.98 16.88 -8.44
C ASP A 335 8.03 16.36 -9.89
N GLY A 336 7.88 15.07 -10.10
CA GLY A 336 7.91 14.44 -11.43
C GLY A 336 6.59 14.53 -12.18
N THR A 337 6.56 13.91 -13.36
CA THR A 337 5.41 13.89 -14.27
C THR A 337 4.64 12.58 -14.19
N LEU A 338 3.34 12.66 -13.99
CA LEU A 338 2.40 11.57 -14.25
C LEU A 338 1.74 11.82 -15.60
N LEU A 339 2.05 10.98 -16.60
CA LEU A 339 1.42 11.04 -17.93
C LEU A 339 0.26 10.02 -17.99
N LEU A 340 -0.96 10.53 -18.13
CA LEU A 340 -2.17 9.73 -18.32
C LEU A 340 -2.63 9.79 -19.78
N SER A 341 -2.55 8.68 -20.49
CA SER A 341 -2.98 8.58 -21.89
C SER A 341 -4.27 7.78 -22.10
N GLY A 342 -4.84 7.23 -21.01
CA GLY A 342 -6.10 6.51 -21.03
C GLY A 342 -7.32 7.41 -20.85
N VAL A 343 -8.51 6.83 -21.11
CA VAL A 343 -9.81 7.47 -20.78
C VAL A 343 -10.16 7.08 -19.36
N ASN A 344 -9.99 8.01 -18.41
CA ASN A 344 -10.21 7.75 -16.99
C ASN A 344 -11.69 7.95 -16.62
N THR A 345 -12.20 7.15 -15.68
CA THR A 345 -13.63 7.09 -15.36
C THR A 345 -13.94 7.21 -13.87
N TYR A 346 -12.94 7.53 -13.03
CA TYR A 346 -13.20 7.80 -11.62
C TYR A 346 -14.04 9.07 -11.46
N SER A 347 -14.93 9.10 -10.49
CA SER A 347 -15.88 10.22 -10.31
C SER A 347 -15.51 11.15 -9.15
N GLY A 348 -14.41 10.91 -8.48
CA GLY A 348 -13.88 11.82 -7.45
C GLY A 348 -13.02 12.92 -8.04
N ASP A 349 -12.53 13.81 -7.17
CA ASP A 349 -11.71 14.96 -7.57
C ASP A 349 -10.27 14.56 -7.91
N THR A 350 -9.62 15.40 -8.69
CA THR A 350 -8.20 15.33 -9.02
C THR A 350 -7.45 16.46 -8.34
N SER A 351 -6.53 16.13 -7.44
CA SER A 351 -5.65 17.12 -6.81
C SER A 351 -4.23 16.98 -7.36
N ILE A 352 -3.71 18.03 -7.96
CA ILE A 352 -2.31 18.11 -8.38
C ILE A 352 -1.59 18.93 -7.31
N SER A 353 -1.00 18.21 -6.34
CA SER A 353 -0.35 18.85 -5.20
C SER A 353 1.08 19.27 -5.49
N ASP A 354 1.74 18.63 -6.48
CA ASP A 354 3.13 18.89 -6.83
C ASP A 354 3.47 18.32 -8.21
N GLY A 355 4.54 18.84 -8.87
CA GLY A 355 5.00 18.39 -10.18
C GLY A 355 3.97 18.58 -11.29
N THR A 356 3.92 17.65 -12.24
CA THR A 356 3.06 17.74 -13.43
C THR A 356 2.11 16.56 -13.54
N LEU A 357 0.83 16.84 -13.73
CA LEU A 357 -0.12 15.90 -14.32
C LEU A 357 -0.27 16.25 -15.80
N GLN A 358 0.19 15.35 -16.68
CA GLN A 358 0.06 15.49 -18.14
C GLN A 358 -1.02 14.54 -18.63
N THR A 359 -1.94 15.04 -19.46
CA THR A 359 -3.03 14.23 -20.04
C THR A 359 -3.00 14.29 -21.55
N THR A 360 -2.70 13.15 -22.18
CA THR A 360 -2.91 12.92 -23.63
C THR A 360 -4.16 12.09 -23.89
N GLY A 361 -4.77 11.53 -22.83
CA GLY A 361 -6.11 10.98 -22.75
C GLY A 361 -7.08 11.97 -22.11
N THR A 362 -8.11 11.48 -21.41
CA THR A 362 -9.11 12.31 -20.73
C THR A 362 -9.21 11.96 -19.25
N LEU A 363 -9.52 12.95 -18.44
CA LEU A 363 -10.07 12.75 -17.11
C LEU A 363 -11.58 12.51 -17.21
N ALA A 364 -12.24 12.18 -16.12
CA ALA A 364 -13.69 12.06 -16.13
C ALA A 364 -14.35 13.45 -16.15
N ASP A 365 -15.41 13.63 -16.93
CA ASP A 365 -16.14 14.92 -17.05
C ASP A 365 -16.72 15.42 -15.71
N THR A 366 -16.79 14.54 -14.72
CA THR A 366 -17.33 14.82 -13.37
C THR A 366 -16.26 15.16 -12.34
N THR A 367 -14.98 15.21 -12.71
CA THR A 367 -13.89 15.50 -11.77
C THR A 367 -13.68 16.99 -11.59
N ASP A 368 -13.53 17.42 -10.35
CA ASP A 368 -13.02 18.75 -10.02
C ASP A 368 -11.49 18.69 -10.00
N VAL A 369 -10.84 19.55 -10.78
CA VAL A 369 -9.38 19.61 -10.85
C VAL A 369 -8.86 20.81 -10.05
N SER A 370 -8.05 20.52 -9.04
CA SER A 370 -7.36 21.54 -8.24
C SER A 370 -5.85 21.46 -8.47
N VAL A 371 -5.23 22.61 -8.78
CA VAL A 371 -3.79 22.70 -9.08
C VAL A 371 -3.13 23.57 -8.01
N ALA A 372 -2.28 22.97 -7.18
CA ALA A 372 -1.56 23.68 -6.13
C ALA A 372 -0.50 24.62 -6.70
N SER A 373 -0.12 25.65 -5.94
CA SER A 373 0.96 26.55 -6.32
C SER A 373 2.26 25.78 -6.58
N GLY A 374 2.87 26.00 -7.73
CA GLY A 374 4.07 25.27 -8.17
C GLY A 374 3.79 24.02 -9.01
N ALA A 375 2.58 23.45 -8.92
CA ALA A 375 2.16 22.33 -9.72
C ALA A 375 1.66 22.76 -11.12
N ILE A 376 1.63 21.78 -12.04
CA ILE A 376 1.23 22.00 -13.44
C ILE A 376 0.17 20.96 -13.84
N TYR A 377 -0.92 21.43 -14.44
CA TYR A 377 -1.83 20.61 -15.21
C TYR A 377 -1.56 20.83 -16.71
N ASP A 378 -1.01 19.83 -17.38
CA ASP A 378 -0.62 19.86 -18.80
C ASP A 378 -1.65 19.07 -19.63
N VAL A 379 -2.38 19.79 -20.49
CA VAL A 379 -3.55 19.30 -21.24
C VAL A 379 -3.18 19.18 -22.71
N ASP A 380 -2.76 17.99 -23.14
CA ASP A 380 -2.35 17.73 -24.51
C ASP A 380 -3.49 17.23 -25.41
N ALA A 381 -4.64 16.89 -24.85
CA ALA A 381 -5.83 16.47 -25.60
C ALA A 381 -7.03 17.36 -25.27
N THR A 382 -8.03 17.37 -26.14
CA THR A 382 -9.32 17.99 -25.83
C THR A 382 -9.99 17.21 -24.70
N ASP A 383 -10.32 17.90 -23.62
CA ASP A 383 -10.88 17.32 -22.41
C ASP A 383 -11.97 18.18 -21.80
N THR A 384 -12.88 17.54 -21.08
CA THR A 384 -13.92 18.20 -20.29
C THR A 384 -13.79 17.78 -18.84
N ILE A 385 -13.76 18.73 -17.93
CA ILE A 385 -13.74 18.52 -16.49
C ILE A 385 -14.86 19.31 -15.83
N GLN A 386 -15.29 18.90 -14.63
CA GLN A 386 -16.38 19.56 -13.93
C GLN A 386 -15.99 20.95 -13.48
N SER A 387 -14.87 21.10 -12.76
CA SER A 387 -14.36 22.42 -12.35
C SER A 387 -12.84 22.50 -12.43
N LEU A 388 -12.30 23.74 -12.44
CA LEU A 388 -10.87 24.02 -12.47
C LEU A 388 -10.55 25.13 -11.48
N SER A 389 -9.65 24.86 -10.54
CA SER A 389 -9.29 25.81 -9.50
C SER A 389 -7.81 25.71 -9.10
N GLY A 390 -7.33 26.73 -8.38
CA GLY A 390 -6.02 26.70 -7.75
C GLY A 390 -5.05 27.79 -8.20
N ALA A 391 -3.85 27.75 -7.62
CA ALA A 391 -2.79 28.73 -7.87
C ALA A 391 -1.64 28.17 -8.74
N GLY A 392 -1.73 26.90 -9.14
CA GLY A 392 -0.79 26.27 -10.05
C GLY A 392 -1.05 26.65 -11.52
N ASN A 393 -0.14 26.22 -12.38
CA ASN A 393 -0.20 26.56 -13.80
C ASN A 393 -0.97 25.51 -14.60
N ILE A 394 -1.58 25.97 -15.68
CA ILE A 394 -2.24 25.11 -16.67
C ILE A 394 -1.55 25.32 -18.01
N GLU A 395 -1.17 24.24 -18.69
CA GLU A 395 -0.59 24.30 -20.03
C GLU A 395 -1.57 23.66 -21.03
N LEU A 396 -1.95 24.37 -22.09
CA LEU A 396 -2.88 23.94 -23.11
C LEU A 396 -2.12 23.71 -24.41
N ALA A 397 -1.97 22.46 -24.84
CA ALA A 397 -1.24 22.14 -26.06
C ALA A 397 -1.99 22.62 -27.32
N SER A 398 -1.24 22.73 -28.42
CA SER A 398 -1.80 23.13 -29.70
C SER A 398 -2.91 22.18 -30.17
N GLY A 399 -4.06 22.72 -30.48
CA GLY A 399 -5.23 21.97 -30.94
C GLY A 399 -6.07 21.36 -29.81
N SER A 400 -5.62 21.42 -28.56
CA SER A 400 -6.46 21.01 -27.43
C SER A 400 -7.48 22.07 -27.06
N THR A 401 -8.57 21.65 -26.45
CA THR A 401 -9.54 22.51 -25.79
C THR A 401 -9.85 21.95 -24.40
N LEU A 402 -9.56 22.71 -23.37
CA LEU A 402 -10.03 22.39 -22.03
C LEU A 402 -11.38 23.05 -21.79
N THR A 403 -12.41 22.22 -21.59
CA THR A 403 -13.74 22.67 -21.19
C THR A 403 -13.91 22.50 -19.71
N THR A 404 -14.33 23.55 -19.00
CA THR A 404 -14.58 23.51 -17.56
C THR A 404 -15.81 24.29 -17.17
N GLY A 405 -16.49 23.89 -16.13
CA GLY A 405 -17.53 24.62 -15.45
C GLY A 405 -18.73 23.80 -15.04
N ASP A 406 -19.07 23.97 -13.77
CA ASP A 406 -20.25 23.47 -13.11
C ASP A 406 -21.20 24.62 -12.72
N SER A 407 -21.94 24.49 -11.61
CA SER A 407 -22.75 25.55 -11.02
C SER A 407 -22.03 26.34 -9.92
N GLY A 408 -20.82 25.93 -9.53
CA GLY A 408 -19.98 26.52 -8.50
C GLY A 408 -19.21 27.75 -9.00
N ASN A 409 -18.52 28.38 -8.07
CA ASN A 409 -17.62 29.50 -8.38
C ASN A 409 -16.18 29.09 -8.09
N ASP A 410 -15.35 29.10 -9.12
CA ASP A 410 -13.97 28.67 -9.06
C ASP A 410 -13.02 29.83 -9.35
N THR A 411 -11.78 29.69 -8.90
CA THR A 411 -10.74 30.69 -9.15
C THR A 411 -9.46 29.97 -9.59
N VAL A 412 -8.95 30.37 -10.74
CA VAL A 412 -7.61 30.05 -11.21
C VAL A 412 -6.76 31.34 -11.06
N SER A 413 -5.81 31.27 -10.12
CA SER A 413 -4.88 32.38 -9.89
C SER A 413 -3.49 32.13 -10.48
N GLY A 414 -3.21 30.90 -10.93
CA GLY A 414 -2.02 30.55 -11.69
C GLY A 414 -2.09 31.01 -13.15
N VAL A 415 -1.04 30.73 -13.90
CA VAL A 415 -0.95 31.12 -15.32
C VAL A 415 -1.53 29.98 -16.17
N ILE A 416 -2.48 30.33 -17.05
CA ILE A 416 -2.88 29.47 -18.16
C ILE A 416 -2.01 29.85 -19.37
N SER A 417 -1.28 28.88 -19.93
CA SER A 417 -0.30 29.08 -21.01
C SER A 417 -0.53 28.10 -22.16
N GLY A 418 0.33 28.16 -23.18
CA GLY A 418 0.25 27.26 -24.35
C GLY A 418 -0.51 27.84 -25.52
N SER A 419 -0.90 26.99 -26.48
CA SER A 419 -1.57 27.44 -27.72
C SER A 419 -2.95 26.78 -27.93
N GLY A 420 -3.42 26.03 -26.96
CA GLY A 420 -4.77 25.44 -26.94
C GLY A 420 -5.85 26.47 -26.52
N ASN A 421 -7.09 25.99 -26.48
CA ASN A 421 -8.27 26.81 -26.23
C ASN A 421 -8.82 26.57 -24.83
N LEU A 422 -9.50 27.57 -24.28
CA LEU A 422 -10.26 27.46 -23.03
C LEU A 422 -11.75 27.63 -23.33
N ALA A 423 -12.57 26.68 -22.81
CA ALA A 423 -14.02 26.79 -22.91
C ALA A 423 -14.65 26.77 -21.53
N LYS A 424 -15.53 27.71 -21.23
CA LYS A 424 -16.35 27.75 -20.03
C LYS A 424 -17.75 27.24 -20.35
N ALA A 425 -18.16 26.19 -19.61
CA ALA A 425 -19.51 25.64 -19.59
C ALA A 425 -20.11 25.80 -18.18
N GLY A 426 -21.31 25.27 -17.96
CA GLY A 426 -21.98 25.33 -16.65
C GLY A 426 -22.32 26.73 -16.21
N SER A 427 -23.22 26.86 -15.21
CA SER A 427 -23.83 28.15 -14.83
C SER A 427 -23.02 28.97 -13.82
N GLY A 428 -21.97 28.42 -13.24
CA GLY A 428 -21.13 29.08 -12.25
C GLY A 428 -20.15 30.09 -12.82
N THR A 429 -19.34 30.67 -11.95
CA THR A 429 -18.32 31.67 -12.31
C THR A 429 -16.91 31.07 -12.27
N LEU A 430 -16.16 31.24 -13.35
CA LEU A 430 -14.71 31.00 -13.36
C LEU A 430 -13.97 32.32 -13.29
N THR A 431 -13.30 32.59 -12.18
CA THR A 431 -12.48 33.77 -12.02
C THR A 431 -11.05 33.47 -12.48
N LEU A 432 -10.59 34.23 -13.48
CA LEU A 432 -9.22 34.13 -14.00
C LEU A 432 -8.42 35.34 -13.51
N SER A 433 -7.75 35.19 -12.37
CA SER A 433 -7.02 36.28 -11.73
C SER A 433 -5.52 36.28 -12.07
N GLY A 434 -5.02 35.24 -12.73
CA GLY A 434 -3.65 35.15 -13.24
C GLY A 434 -3.42 35.98 -14.51
N THR A 435 -2.16 36.30 -14.81
CA THR A 435 -1.76 36.85 -16.10
C THR A 435 -1.56 35.71 -17.08
N ASN A 436 -2.62 35.39 -17.84
CA ASN A 436 -2.63 34.26 -18.75
C ASN A 436 -1.91 34.58 -20.07
N THR A 437 -1.29 33.56 -20.66
CA THR A 437 -0.46 33.73 -21.87
C THR A 437 -0.85 32.71 -22.98
N TYR A 438 -1.89 31.93 -22.79
CA TYR A 438 -2.36 31.01 -23.86
C TYR A 438 -2.78 31.83 -25.10
N SER A 439 -2.49 31.33 -26.29
CA SER A 439 -2.72 32.03 -27.55
C SER A 439 -3.95 31.52 -28.31
N GLY A 440 -4.60 30.47 -27.81
CA GLY A 440 -5.84 29.98 -28.38
C GLY A 440 -7.06 30.84 -28.05
N SER A 441 -8.22 30.40 -28.53
CA SER A 441 -9.49 31.12 -28.32
C SER A 441 -10.09 30.82 -26.93
N THR A 442 -10.94 31.76 -26.47
CA THR A 442 -11.78 31.59 -25.30
C THR A 442 -13.25 31.51 -25.72
N THR A 443 -13.98 30.47 -25.31
CA THR A 443 -15.41 30.33 -25.56
C THR A 443 -16.17 30.31 -24.25
N ILE A 444 -17.24 31.10 -24.10
CA ILE A 444 -18.11 31.09 -22.93
C ILE A 444 -19.49 30.64 -23.39
N SER A 445 -19.80 29.37 -23.12
CA SER A 445 -21.05 28.72 -23.55
C SER A 445 -22.16 28.84 -22.52
N ALA A 446 -21.81 29.03 -21.25
CA ALA A 446 -22.75 29.27 -20.13
C ALA A 446 -21.98 29.87 -18.94
N GLY A 447 -22.74 30.39 -17.96
CA GLY A 447 -22.17 31.03 -16.77
C GLY A 447 -21.30 32.22 -17.05
N THR A 448 -20.26 32.41 -16.24
CA THR A 448 -19.45 33.63 -16.26
C THR A 448 -17.97 33.31 -16.27
N ILE A 449 -17.20 33.99 -17.14
CA ILE A 449 -15.76 34.21 -16.89
C ILE A 449 -15.61 35.62 -16.31
N SER A 450 -14.95 35.71 -15.14
CA SER A 450 -14.68 36.96 -14.43
C SER A 450 -13.20 37.30 -14.51
N ILE A 451 -12.87 38.51 -14.99
CA ILE A 451 -11.50 39.01 -15.17
C ILE A 451 -11.35 40.45 -14.68
N SER A 452 -10.14 40.85 -14.30
CA SER A 452 -9.78 42.22 -13.92
C SER A 452 -8.86 42.91 -14.94
N ALA A 453 -8.43 42.18 -15.99
CA ALA A 453 -7.57 42.73 -17.06
C ALA A 453 -7.73 41.89 -18.34
N ASP A 454 -7.38 42.46 -19.51
CA ASP A 454 -7.39 41.76 -20.79
C ASP A 454 -6.55 40.49 -20.80
N SER A 455 -5.44 40.49 -20.06
CA SER A 455 -4.56 39.32 -19.89
C SER A 455 -5.23 38.15 -19.20
N GLY A 456 -6.37 38.32 -18.53
CA GLY A 456 -7.19 37.21 -18.02
C GLY A 456 -7.66 36.28 -19.14
N LEU A 457 -7.78 36.76 -20.37
CA LEU A 457 -8.16 36.00 -21.57
C LEU A 457 -6.96 35.49 -22.40
N GLY A 458 -5.77 35.37 -21.81
CA GLY A 458 -4.56 34.94 -22.51
C GLY A 458 -3.89 36.02 -23.35
N ALA A 459 -2.95 35.64 -24.21
CA ALA A 459 -2.26 36.55 -25.10
C ALA A 459 -3.22 37.10 -26.15
N ALA A 460 -3.15 38.43 -26.40
CA ALA A 460 -3.89 39.04 -27.49
C ALA A 460 -3.31 38.61 -28.84
N PRO A 461 -4.13 38.37 -29.88
CA PRO A 461 -3.61 38.03 -31.19
C PRO A 461 -2.79 39.20 -31.80
N GLY A 462 -1.76 38.88 -32.59
CA GLY A 462 -0.94 39.88 -33.27
C GLY A 462 -1.68 40.66 -34.35
N SER A 463 -2.84 40.20 -34.82
CA SER A 463 -3.72 40.81 -35.78
C SER A 463 -5.18 40.52 -35.43
N ALA A 464 -6.11 41.33 -35.94
CA ALA A 464 -7.54 41.14 -35.67
C ALA A 464 -8.00 39.72 -36.07
N THR A 465 -8.42 38.93 -35.08
CA THR A 465 -8.80 37.51 -35.23
C THR A 465 -10.26 37.37 -34.83
N ALA A 466 -11.11 37.09 -35.79
CA ALA A 466 -12.54 36.89 -35.54
C ALA A 466 -12.77 35.68 -34.64
N GLY A 467 -13.63 35.82 -33.63
CA GLY A 467 -13.98 34.73 -32.71
C GLY A 467 -12.86 34.31 -31.75
N HIS A 468 -11.83 35.10 -31.57
CA HIS A 468 -10.84 34.81 -30.51
C HIS A 468 -11.48 34.80 -29.10
N LEU A 469 -12.53 35.60 -28.92
CA LEU A 469 -13.46 35.48 -27.80
C LEU A 469 -14.85 35.19 -28.36
N THR A 470 -15.46 34.08 -27.93
CA THR A 470 -16.83 33.73 -28.35
C THR A 470 -17.74 33.72 -27.13
N LEU A 471 -18.85 34.47 -27.18
CA LEU A 471 -19.92 34.43 -26.21
C LEU A 471 -21.13 33.74 -26.84
N ASN A 472 -21.47 32.55 -26.37
CA ASN A 472 -22.55 31.74 -26.90
C ASN A 472 -23.50 31.27 -25.79
N GLY A 473 -24.09 32.24 -25.08
CA GLY A 473 -24.98 32.03 -23.94
C GLY A 473 -24.36 32.38 -22.59
N GLY A 474 -23.04 32.64 -22.57
CA GLY A 474 -22.33 32.99 -21.34
C GLY A 474 -22.04 34.47 -21.19
N THR A 475 -21.44 34.84 -20.08
CA THR A 475 -21.11 36.22 -19.66
C THR A 475 -19.61 36.40 -19.51
N LEU A 476 -19.09 37.49 -20.09
CA LEU A 476 -17.79 38.00 -19.65
C LEU A 476 -18.04 39.13 -18.65
N GLN A 477 -17.50 38.98 -17.42
CA GLN A 477 -17.58 39.97 -16.35
C GLN A 477 -16.24 40.69 -16.20
N SER A 478 -16.30 42.02 -16.18
CA SER A 478 -15.17 42.87 -15.82
C SER A 478 -15.31 43.37 -14.38
N THR A 479 -14.30 43.10 -13.55
CA THR A 479 -14.26 43.52 -12.13
C THR A 479 -13.34 44.70 -11.89
N ALA A 480 -12.73 45.28 -12.95
CA ALA A 480 -11.86 46.45 -12.91
C ALA A 480 -11.89 47.19 -14.26
N ASP A 481 -11.40 48.41 -14.27
CA ASP A 481 -11.23 49.19 -15.51
C ASP A 481 -10.09 48.62 -16.34
N PHE A 482 -10.36 48.15 -17.55
CA PHE A 482 -9.35 47.79 -18.53
C PHE A 482 -9.85 47.96 -19.96
N THR A 483 -8.94 47.95 -20.90
CA THR A 483 -9.26 47.97 -22.33
C THR A 483 -9.11 46.58 -22.91
N LEU A 484 -10.18 46.02 -23.47
CA LEU A 484 -10.11 44.78 -24.23
C LEU A 484 -9.31 45.04 -25.51
N ASN A 485 -8.32 44.17 -25.80
CA ASN A 485 -7.44 44.34 -26.94
C ASN A 485 -8.23 44.30 -28.27
N ALA A 486 -8.03 45.28 -29.14
CA ALA A 486 -8.76 45.42 -30.41
C ALA A 486 -8.56 44.26 -31.40
N ASN A 487 -7.50 43.48 -31.25
CA ASN A 487 -7.25 42.31 -32.07
C ASN A 487 -8.05 41.05 -31.61
N ARG A 488 -8.66 41.09 -30.41
CA ARG A 488 -9.60 40.06 -29.97
C ARG A 488 -10.94 40.26 -30.63
N GLY A 489 -11.14 39.70 -31.81
CA GLY A 489 -12.46 39.72 -32.41
C GLY A 489 -13.46 38.96 -31.57
N VAL A 490 -14.53 39.62 -31.15
CA VAL A 490 -15.63 39.04 -30.39
C VAL A 490 -16.67 38.47 -31.34
N ALA A 491 -17.01 37.17 -31.16
CA ALA A 491 -18.12 36.53 -31.82
C ALA A 491 -19.27 36.33 -30.85
N LEU A 492 -20.47 36.68 -31.27
CA LEU A 492 -21.70 36.34 -30.59
C LEU A 492 -22.26 35.07 -31.25
N GLY A 493 -22.40 33.98 -30.50
CA GLY A 493 -22.92 32.73 -31.01
C GLY A 493 -24.44 32.75 -31.23
N SER A 494 -25.02 31.59 -31.44
CA SER A 494 -26.49 31.43 -31.62
C SER A 494 -27.30 31.72 -30.38
N SER A 495 -26.70 31.67 -29.20
CA SER A 495 -27.27 32.08 -27.91
C SER A 495 -26.77 33.45 -27.53
N HIS A 496 -27.58 34.20 -26.77
CA HIS A 496 -27.19 35.54 -26.35
C HIS A 496 -25.93 35.55 -25.50
N GLY A 497 -24.93 36.38 -25.86
CA GLY A 497 -23.75 36.67 -25.06
C GLY A 497 -23.93 37.95 -24.25
N THR A 498 -23.35 37.99 -23.06
CA THR A 498 -23.47 39.12 -22.14
C THR A 498 -22.07 39.66 -21.80
N PHE A 499 -21.94 41.00 -21.81
CA PHE A 499 -20.88 41.71 -21.12
C PHE A 499 -21.45 42.31 -19.84
N ASN A 500 -20.89 41.96 -18.69
CA ASN A 500 -21.25 42.50 -17.39
C ASN A 500 -20.08 43.39 -16.88
N ILE A 501 -20.37 44.66 -16.66
CA ILE A 501 -19.38 45.58 -16.12
C ILE A 501 -19.82 45.93 -14.71
N ASP A 502 -19.01 45.66 -13.72
CA ASP A 502 -19.34 45.90 -12.32
C ASP A 502 -19.46 47.40 -12.05
N SER A 503 -20.39 47.79 -11.16
CA SER A 503 -20.62 49.18 -10.82
C SER A 503 -19.41 49.74 -10.08
N GLY A 504 -18.81 50.79 -10.65
CA GLY A 504 -17.60 51.48 -10.13
C GLY A 504 -16.32 51.11 -10.86
N THR A 505 -16.45 50.37 -11.96
CA THR A 505 -15.37 50.10 -12.90
C THR A 505 -15.60 50.85 -14.21
#